data_334ce9f050ce3c3b820a373e3aca82e8
#
_entry.id   334ce9f050ce3c3b820a373e3aca82e8
#
_cell.length_a   1.000
_cell.length_b   1.000
_cell.length_c   1.000
_cell.angle_alpha   90.00
_cell.angle_beta   90.00
_cell.angle_gamma   90.00
#
_symmetry.space_group_name_H-M   'P 1'
#
loop_
_entity.id
_entity.type
_entity.pdbx_description
1 polymer ?
#
loop_
_entity_poly.entity_id
_entity_poly.type
_entity_poly.pdbx_seq_one_letter_code
_entity_poly.pdbx_strand_id
1 'polypeptide(L)'
;MNYDMEKLWKDSHTSAGHSSYLEGLYESYLENPASVSLEWKDFFDQLPDNNGSNKDISHKNIINAYKNHRRVLSNSSSENETNEKQVKVVQLIQAYRNRGHQAAKLDPLGMMERELVPDLTLEYHGLSKDDLKIIFKTDTLEIGKDKASLQEIIDALQSIYCGELGIEYNYIVNTEERKWFQGVLEPNLGQCEFEDNEKKHIFNRLNSAEGLAKFLAAKYPGMKRFGIDGCESLIPLVDALIQNCGMLGAKQICFGMAHRGRLNLLVNVLGKTPAELFSAFEEDLELTGANTGDVKYHLGFSSNLLTPNGEVHVSLFNNPSHLEIVDPVVLGSVRARQDRLYDENREQVIPILIHGDASFSGQGVVMESLQMSQTRGYGVGGTLHVIVNNQIGFTTSYKYDARSTEYSTDVAKMIEAPIIHVNGDNPEMVVHAAKIACEYRHKFGKDIILDLFCYRRRGHNEADDPSATVSYTHLTLPTNREV
;
A
#
# COMPACT_ATOMS: atom_id res chain seq x y z
N MET A 1 20.73 -33.95 41.84
CA MET A 1 21.59 -34.21 40.66
C MET A 1 22.82 -33.35 40.82
N ASN A 2 23.94 -33.91 41.28
CA ASN A 2 25.22 -33.23 41.28
C ASN A 2 25.76 -33.28 39.84
N TYR A 3 25.66 -32.16 39.15
CA TYR A 3 26.40 -32.00 37.91
C TYR A 3 27.85 -31.77 38.27
N ASP A 4 28.74 -32.61 37.75
CA ASP A 4 30.18 -32.52 37.93
C ASP A 4 30.70 -31.29 37.19
N MET A 5 30.88 -30.22 37.92
CA MET A 5 31.33 -28.91 37.36
C MET A 5 32.73 -28.99 36.77
N GLU A 6 33.57 -29.95 37.21
CA GLU A 6 34.87 -30.17 36.61
C GLU A 6 34.78 -30.71 35.19
N LYS A 7 33.78 -31.55 34.90
CA LYS A 7 33.54 -32.07 33.56
C LYS A 7 33.04 -30.98 32.59
N LEU A 8 32.15 -30.11 33.07
CA LEU A 8 31.68 -28.92 32.29
C LEU A 8 32.79 -27.92 32.02
N TRP A 9 33.75 -27.77 32.92
CA TRP A 9 34.89 -26.87 32.69
C TRP A 9 35.90 -27.46 31.70
N LYS A 10 36.09 -28.75 31.65
CA LYS A 10 36.92 -29.41 30.63
C LYS A 10 36.34 -29.31 29.24
N ASP A 11 35.01 -29.30 29.10
CA ASP A 11 34.29 -29.14 27.83
C ASP A 11 34.12 -27.66 27.41
N SER A 12 34.47 -26.70 28.26
CA SER A 12 34.29 -25.28 27.97
C SER A 12 35.24 -24.70 26.91
N HIS A 13 36.32 -25.40 26.63
CA HIS A 13 37.27 -25.05 25.56
C HIS A 13 36.74 -25.32 24.15
N THR A 14 35.65 -26.07 24.03
CA THR A 14 35.00 -26.44 22.75
C THR A 14 33.76 -25.63 22.43
N SER A 15 33.34 -24.72 23.31
CA SER A 15 32.10 -23.95 23.11
C SER A 15 32.26 -22.79 22.14
N ALA A 16 31.60 -22.95 21.03
CA ALA A 16 30.90 -22.01 20.14
C ALA A 16 31.60 -20.76 19.55
N GLY A 17 32.78 -20.35 19.98
CA GLY A 17 33.44 -19.14 19.44
C GLY A 17 34.63 -19.39 18.52
N HIS A 18 35.24 -20.60 18.52
CA HIS A 18 36.48 -20.89 17.83
C HIS A 18 36.48 -22.21 17.04
N SER A 19 35.33 -22.68 16.54
CA SER A 19 35.21 -23.95 15.83
C SER A 19 36.20 -24.05 14.62
N SER A 20 36.30 -22.98 13.84
CA SER A 20 37.22 -22.96 12.69
C SER A 20 38.73 -22.98 13.07
N TYR A 21 39.06 -22.44 14.23
CA TYR A 21 40.42 -22.49 14.76
C TYR A 21 40.74 -23.90 15.26
N LEU A 22 39.84 -24.53 16.01
CA LEU A 22 39.98 -25.90 16.52
C LEU A 22 40.03 -26.93 15.39
N GLU A 23 39.15 -26.77 14.36
CA GLU A 23 39.22 -27.58 13.16
C GLU A 23 40.60 -27.47 12.46
N GLY A 24 41.13 -26.26 12.34
CA GLY A 24 42.46 -26.04 11.74
C GLY A 24 43.59 -26.67 12.53
N LEU A 25 43.51 -26.65 13.87
CA LEU A 25 44.49 -27.35 14.73
C LEU A 25 44.35 -28.86 14.64
N TYR A 26 43.14 -29.39 14.62
CA TYR A 26 42.86 -30.82 14.48
C TYR A 26 43.34 -31.37 13.13
N GLU A 27 43.11 -30.67 12.04
CA GLU A 27 43.64 -31.01 10.71
C GLU A 27 45.17 -31.03 10.70
N SER A 28 45.82 -30.07 11.37
CA SER A 28 47.27 -30.04 11.50
C SER A 28 47.81 -31.21 12.32
N TYR A 29 47.10 -31.59 13.40
CA TYR A 29 47.44 -32.76 14.21
C TYR A 29 47.29 -34.07 13.40
N LEU A 30 46.22 -34.21 12.60
CA LEU A 30 46.02 -35.40 11.76
C LEU A 30 47.13 -35.56 10.70
N GLU A 31 47.70 -34.46 10.19
CA GLU A 31 48.82 -34.49 9.27
C GLU A 31 50.16 -34.83 9.97
N ASN A 32 50.40 -34.16 11.10
CA ASN A 32 51.58 -34.37 11.92
C ASN A 32 51.31 -34.04 13.39
N PRO A 33 51.17 -35.05 14.27
CA PRO A 33 50.93 -34.85 15.69
C PRO A 33 51.93 -33.96 16.42
N ALA A 34 53.11 -33.75 15.87
CA ALA A 34 54.14 -32.84 16.41
C ALA A 34 53.95 -31.35 15.99
N SER A 35 53.01 -31.06 15.11
CA SER A 35 52.73 -29.70 14.63
C SER A 35 51.89 -28.83 15.58
N VAL A 36 51.30 -29.44 16.59
CA VAL A 36 50.47 -28.76 17.60
C VAL A 36 51.18 -28.73 18.95
N SER A 37 50.76 -27.86 19.87
CA SER A 37 51.33 -27.82 21.22
C SER A 37 51.04 -29.11 21.99
N LEU A 38 51.89 -29.42 22.99
CA LEU A 38 51.73 -30.63 23.81
C LEU A 38 50.34 -30.73 24.44
N GLU A 39 49.76 -29.59 24.86
CA GLU A 39 48.42 -29.54 25.46
C GLU A 39 47.33 -29.96 24.45
N TRP A 40 47.41 -29.47 23.22
CA TRP A 40 46.47 -29.85 22.16
C TRP A 40 46.67 -31.26 21.67
N LYS A 41 47.92 -31.73 21.64
CA LYS A 41 48.21 -33.11 21.31
C LYS A 41 47.59 -34.06 22.33
N ASP A 42 47.80 -33.83 23.63
CA ASP A 42 47.24 -34.65 24.71
C ASP A 42 45.70 -34.62 24.69
N PHE A 43 45.10 -33.50 24.30
CA PHE A 43 43.65 -33.37 24.15
C PHE A 43 43.16 -34.22 22.97
N PHE A 44 43.78 -34.13 21.79
CA PHE A 44 43.37 -34.88 20.62
C PHE A 44 43.65 -36.38 20.75
N ASP A 45 44.69 -36.78 21.46
CA ASP A 45 45.00 -38.19 21.77
C ASP A 45 43.96 -38.84 22.70
N GLN A 46 43.19 -38.04 23.46
CA GLN A 46 42.10 -38.50 24.36
C GLN A 46 40.71 -38.52 23.73
N LEU A 47 40.57 -38.03 22.47
CA LEU A 47 39.28 -38.11 21.80
C LEU A 47 38.89 -39.57 21.54
N PRO A 48 37.63 -39.98 21.86
CA PRO A 48 37.21 -41.36 21.66
C PRO A 48 37.23 -41.74 20.19
N ASP A 49 37.86 -42.84 19.87
CA ASP A 49 37.78 -43.45 18.54
C ASP A 49 36.31 -43.85 18.28
N ASN A 50 35.68 -43.17 17.30
CA ASN A 50 34.35 -43.54 16.86
C ASN A 50 34.37 -44.86 16.12
N ASN A 51 33.90 -45.94 16.80
CA ASN A 51 33.61 -47.24 16.22
C ASN A 51 34.72 -47.91 15.39
N GLY A 52 35.84 -48.27 16.00
CA GLY A 52 36.46 -49.59 15.80
C GLY A 52 37.12 -49.91 14.47
N SER A 53 37.39 -49.03 13.51
CA SER A 53 38.19 -49.43 12.33
C SER A 53 38.78 -48.38 11.40
N ASN A 54 38.60 -47.10 11.57
CA ASN A 54 39.32 -46.13 10.73
C ASN A 54 39.81 -44.95 11.57
N LYS A 55 41.14 -44.75 11.60
CA LYS A 55 41.71 -43.47 12.06
C LYS A 55 41.11 -42.36 11.22
N ASP A 56 40.76 -41.27 11.88
CA ASP A 56 40.30 -40.07 11.20
C ASP A 56 41.38 -39.54 10.23
N ILE A 57 40.99 -39.08 9.07
CA ILE A 57 41.88 -38.64 8.00
C ILE A 57 41.67 -37.17 7.71
N SER A 58 42.79 -36.45 7.47
CA SER A 58 42.76 -35.04 7.09
C SER A 58 41.85 -34.78 5.89
N HIS A 59 40.95 -33.84 6.02
CA HIS A 59 40.02 -33.36 4.98
C HIS A 59 40.69 -32.41 3.98
N LYS A 60 41.94 -32.04 4.18
CA LYS A 60 42.67 -31.03 3.38
C LYS A 60 42.68 -31.36 1.89
N ASN A 61 42.80 -32.64 1.54
CA ASN A 61 42.74 -33.08 0.15
C ASN A 61 41.36 -32.88 -0.47
N ILE A 62 40.29 -33.08 0.32
CA ILE A 62 38.91 -32.87 -0.09
C ILE A 62 38.64 -31.36 -0.23
N ILE A 63 39.07 -30.57 0.74
CA ILE A 63 38.96 -29.10 0.72
C ILE A 63 39.70 -28.51 -0.48
N ASN A 64 40.92 -29.00 -0.78
CA ASN A 64 41.73 -28.59 -1.94
C ASN A 64 41.08 -29.02 -3.26
N ALA A 65 40.50 -30.21 -3.33
CA ALA A 65 39.71 -30.65 -4.48
C ALA A 65 38.52 -29.75 -4.74
N TYR A 66 37.77 -29.37 -3.70
CA TYR A 66 36.64 -28.39 -3.80
C TYR A 66 37.11 -26.99 -4.18
N LYS A 67 38.22 -26.50 -3.62
CA LYS A 67 38.81 -25.21 -4.02
C LYS A 67 39.28 -25.22 -5.49
N ASN A 68 39.84 -26.32 -5.96
CA ASN A 68 40.24 -26.47 -7.33
C ASN A 68 39.05 -26.66 -8.29
N HIS A 69 38.01 -27.36 -7.87
CA HIS A 69 36.75 -27.46 -8.63
C HIS A 69 36.07 -26.09 -8.81
N ARG A 70 36.07 -25.27 -7.77
CA ARG A 70 35.56 -23.90 -7.85
C ARG A 70 36.35 -23.00 -8.79
N ARG A 71 37.68 -23.25 -8.94
CA ARG A 71 38.54 -22.56 -9.92
C ARG A 71 38.30 -23.03 -11.36
N VAL A 72 37.94 -24.28 -11.58
CA VAL A 72 37.63 -24.81 -12.92
C VAL A 72 36.26 -24.32 -13.42
N LEU A 73 35.29 -24.11 -12.52
CA LEU A 73 34.00 -23.49 -12.86
C LEU A 73 34.11 -21.99 -13.19
N SER A 74 35.21 -21.32 -12.81
CA SER A 74 35.43 -19.90 -13.11
C SER A 74 36.02 -19.61 -14.51
N ASN A 75 36.29 -20.63 -15.32
CA ASN A 75 36.87 -20.46 -16.65
C ASN A 75 35.89 -20.61 -17.83
N SER A 76 34.56 -20.70 -17.58
CA SER A 76 33.53 -20.50 -18.61
C SER A 76 33.01 -19.04 -18.50
N SER A 77 33.79 -18.09 -19.01
CA SER A 77 33.79 -16.72 -18.56
C SER A 77 32.62 -15.82 -19.06
N SER A 78 31.81 -16.22 -20.03
CA SER A 78 30.70 -15.34 -20.48
C SER A 78 29.30 -15.81 -20.04
N GLU A 79 29.05 -17.11 -20.07
CA GLU A 79 27.72 -17.64 -19.65
C GLU A 79 27.53 -17.60 -18.13
N ASN A 80 28.59 -17.81 -17.34
CA ASN A 80 28.52 -17.72 -15.88
C ASN A 80 28.33 -16.29 -15.41
N GLU A 81 28.95 -15.31 -16.03
CA GLU A 81 28.81 -13.90 -15.70
C GLU A 81 27.38 -13.42 -16.00
N THR A 82 26.80 -13.83 -17.13
CA THR A 82 25.41 -13.53 -17.48
C THR A 82 24.42 -14.19 -16.51
N ASN A 83 24.71 -15.43 -16.07
CA ASN A 83 23.86 -16.11 -15.08
C ASN A 83 23.93 -15.44 -13.69
N GLU A 84 25.09 -14.96 -13.27
CA GLU A 84 25.24 -14.19 -12.04
C GLU A 84 24.46 -12.85 -12.11
N LYS A 85 24.52 -12.16 -13.26
CA LYS A 85 23.78 -10.93 -13.49
C LYS A 85 22.27 -11.17 -13.59
N GLN A 86 21.83 -12.34 -14.10
CA GLN A 86 20.40 -12.71 -14.11
C GLN A 86 19.82 -12.74 -12.69
N VAL A 87 20.54 -13.26 -11.70
CA VAL A 87 20.09 -13.25 -10.29
C VAL A 87 19.94 -11.82 -9.77
N LYS A 88 20.88 -10.94 -10.13
CA LYS A 88 20.82 -9.52 -9.74
C LYS A 88 19.62 -8.80 -10.37
N VAL A 89 19.29 -9.11 -11.62
CA VAL A 89 18.09 -8.58 -12.29
C VAL A 89 16.81 -9.06 -11.60
N VAL A 90 16.73 -10.32 -11.18
CA VAL A 90 15.59 -10.83 -10.39
C VAL A 90 15.49 -10.10 -9.05
N GLN A 91 16.61 -9.83 -8.38
CA GLN A 91 16.62 -9.03 -7.14
C GLN A 91 16.15 -7.60 -7.38
N LEU A 92 16.56 -6.96 -8.48
CA LEU A 92 16.07 -5.63 -8.88
C LEU A 92 14.55 -5.63 -9.12
N ILE A 93 14.00 -6.62 -9.83
CA ILE A 93 12.56 -6.78 -10.04
C ILE A 93 11.83 -6.86 -8.69
N GLN A 94 12.34 -7.68 -7.76
CA GLN A 94 11.74 -7.79 -6.43
C GLN A 94 11.84 -6.49 -5.62
N ALA A 95 12.92 -5.73 -5.77
CA ALA A 95 13.08 -4.43 -5.14
C ALA A 95 12.01 -3.42 -5.62
N TYR A 96 11.75 -3.37 -6.93
CA TYR A 96 10.67 -2.53 -7.46
C TYR A 96 9.28 -2.96 -6.98
N ARG A 97 8.99 -4.27 -6.92
CA ARG A 97 7.73 -4.79 -6.36
C ARG A 97 7.54 -4.43 -4.89
N ASN A 98 8.63 -4.35 -4.12
CA ASN A 98 8.60 -4.04 -2.69
C ASN A 98 8.59 -2.54 -2.41
N ARG A 99 9.35 -1.75 -3.16
CA ARG A 99 9.67 -0.37 -2.81
C ARG A 99 9.42 0.65 -3.93
N GLY A 100 8.96 0.21 -5.11
CA GLY A 100 8.69 1.11 -6.24
C GLY A 100 7.73 2.24 -5.89
N HIS A 101 6.72 1.98 -5.04
CA HIS A 101 5.77 2.98 -4.55
C HIS A 101 6.46 4.18 -3.87
N GLN A 102 7.64 4.01 -3.26
CA GLN A 102 8.40 5.09 -2.64
C GLN A 102 8.99 6.07 -3.66
N ALA A 103 9.15 5.65 -4.91
CA ALA A 103 9.60 6.48 -6.02
C ALA A 103 8.44 6.91 -6.95
N ALA A 104 7.20 6.50 -6.66
CA ALA A 104 6.03 6.81 -7.48
C ALA A 104 5.66 8.30 -7.42
N LYS A 105 5.15 8.87 -8.50
CA LYS A 105 4.80 10.29 -8.66
C LYS A 105 3.42 10.59 -8.08
N LEU A 106 3.29 10.47 -6.77
CA LEU A 106 1.99 10.53 -6.10
C LEU A 106 1.53 11.95 -5.75
N ASP A 107 2.45 12.86 -5.44
CA ASP A 107 2.09 14.21 -5.00
C ASP A 107 1.71 15.12 -6.18
N PRO A 108 0.44 15.59 -6.26
CA PRO A 108 0.00 16.53 -7.29
C PRO A 108 0.76 17.85 -7.32
N LEU A 109 1.24 18.32 -6.16
CA LEU A 109 1.95 19.58 -6.03
C LEU A 109 3.45 19.46 -6.29
N GLY A 110 3.98 18.23 -6.34
CA GLY A 110 5.43 17.99 -6.50
C GLY A 110 6.28 18.50 -5.35
N MET A 111 5.70 18.68 -4.16
CA MET A 111 6.37 19.23 -2.98
C MET A 111 6.93 18.13 -2.07
N MET A 112 6.51 16.90 -2.27
CA MET A 112 6.97 15.78 -1.46
C MET A 112 8.44 15.50 -1.74
N GLU A 113 9.30 15.83 -0.78
CA GLU A 113 10.69 15.41 -0.82
C GLU A 113 10.78 13.90 -0.62
N ARG A 114 11.40 13.21 -1.55
CA ARG A 114 11.62 11.76 -1.49
C ARG A 114 13.09 11.48 -1.42
N GLU A 115 13.46 10.68 -0.45
CA GLU A 115 14.82 10.16 -0.37
C GLU A 115 15.06 9.16 -1.50
N LEU A 116 16.31 9.12 -1.99
CA LEU A 116 16.72 8.10 -2.93
C LEU A 116 16.53 6.72 -2.29
N VAL A 117 15.84 5.84 -2.98
CA VAL A 117 15.68 4.44 -2.57
C VAL A 117 16.83 3.62 -3.16
N PRO A 118 17.86 3.26 -2.38
CA PRO A 118 19.05 2.60 -2.91
C PRO A 118 18.74 1.31 -3.65
N ASP A 119 17.80 0.53 -3.15
CA ASP A 119 17.37 -0.76 -3.71
C ASP A 119 16.82 -0.67 -5.14
N LEU A 120 16.43 0.53 -5.60
CA LEU A 120 15.94 0.75 -6.96
C LEU A 120 17.06 1.15 -7.93
N THR A 121 18.31 1.26 -7.45
CA THR A 121 19.45 1.62 -8.28
C THR A 121 20.20 0.39 -8.81
N LEU A 122 20.83 0.54 -9.97
CA LEU A 122 21.66 -0.53 -10.57
C LEU A 122 22.86 -0.88 -9.69
N GLU A 123 23.49 0.15 -9.16
CA GLU A 123 24.71 0.07 -8.36
C GLU A 123 24.51 -0.76 -7.10
N TYR A 124 23.35 -0.66 -6.45
CA TYR A 124 23.01 -1.45 -5.27
C TYR A 124 23.03 -2.96 -5.56
N HIS A 125 22.57 -3.34 -6.74
CA HIS A 125 22.57 -4.73 -7.18
C HIS A 125 23.90 -5.16 -7.84
N GLY A 126 24.89 -4.25 -7.92
CA GLY A 126 26.17 -4.51 -8.61
C GLY A 126 25.97 -4.70 -10.13
N LEU A 127 24.98 -3.99 -10.68
CA LEU A 127 24.78 -3.77 -12.11
C LEU A 127 25.31 -2.39 -12.49
N SER A 128 25.53 -2.14 -13.77
CA SER A 128 26.07 -0.89 -14.27
C SER A 128 25.35 -0.42 -15.54
N LYS A 129 25.63 0.80 -15.98
CA LYS A 129 25.13 1.32 -17.26
C LYS A 129 25.60 0.53 -18.48
N ASP A 130 26.73 -0.16 -18.37
CA ASP A 130 27.26 -1.00 -19.44
C ASP A 130 26.41 -2.27 -19.64
N ASP A 131 25.65 -2.68 -18.61
CA ASP A 131 24.78 -3.86 -18.64
C ASP A 131 23.42 -3.57 -19.31
N LEU A 132 23.05 -2.31 -19.54
CA LEU A 132 21.71 -1.91 -20.03
C LEU A 132 21.28 -2.59 -21.34
N LYS A 133 22.26 -2.98 -22.20
CA LYS A 133 22.01 -3.64 -23.48
C LYS A 133 22.01 -5.16 -23.40
N ILE A 134 22.39 -5.73 -22.26
CA ILE A 134 22.42 -7.18 -22.07
C ILE A 134 20.99 -7.70 -21.99
N ILE A 135 20.73 -8.81 -22.66
CA ILE A 135 19.44 -9.48 -22.70
C ILE A 135 19.33 -10.46 -21.53
N PHE A 136 18.26 -10.30 -20.73
CA PHE A 136 17.95 -11.14 -19.59
C PHE A 136 16.60 -11.83 -19.78
N LYS A 137 16.38 -12.94 -19.09
CA LYS A 137 15.05 -13.55 -19.00
C LYS A 137 14.15 -12.74 -18.08
N THR A 138 12.90 -12.64 -18.47
CA THR A 138 11.87 -11.92 -17.70
C THR A 138 11.04 -12.84 -16.80
N ASP A 139 11.39 -14.10 -16.70
CA ASP A 139 10.67 -15.26 -16.11
C ASP A 139 9.69 -14.92 -14.94
N THR A 140 10.00 -13.89 -14.15
CA THR A 140 9.17 -13.46 -13.01
C THR A 140 8.42 -12.14 -13.24
N LEU A 141 8.59 -11.50 -14.40
CA LEU A 141 7.98 -10.21 -14.75
C LEU A 141 7.10 -10.41 -16.00
N GLU A 142 5.79 -10.21 -15.83
CA GLU A 142 4.76 -10.50 -16.84
C GLU A 142 4.57 -9.33 -17.82
N ILE A 143 5.59 -8.98 -18.60
CA ILE A 143 5.54 -7.88 -19.59
C ILE A 143 5.35 -8.34 -21.04
N GLY A 144 4.85 -9.55 -21.23
CA GLY A 144 4.56 -10.09 -22.57
C GLY A 144 5.77 -10.48 -23.40
N LYS A 145 6.97 -10.57 -22.79
CA LYS A 145 8.23 -10.97 -23.44
C LYS A 145 8.97 -11.94 -22.53
N ASP A 146 9.48 -13.05 -23.08
CA ASP A 146 10.30 -14.03 -22.34
C ASP A 146 11.72 -13.51 -22.06
N LYS A 147 12.17 -12.55 -22.86
CA LYS A 147 13.49 -11.92 -22.75
C LYS A 147 13.41 -10.44 -23.12
N ALA A 148 14.13 -9.61 -22.38
CA ALA A 148 14.25 -8.19 -22.64
C ALA A 148 15.64 -7.68 -22.26
N SER A 149 16.06 -6.53 -22.80
CA SER A 149 17.25 -5.84 -22.32
C SER A 149 17.04 -5.29 -20.92
N LEU A 150 18.13 -5.11 -20.17
CA LEU A 150 18.03 -4.52 -18.82
C LEU A 150 17.36 -3.15 -18.86
N GLN A 151 17.59 -2.35 -19.90
CA GLN A 151 16.91 -1.07 -20.08
C GLN A 151 15.40 -1.23 -20.22
N GLU A 152 14.92 -2.16 -21.08
CA GLU A 152 13.49 -2.43 -21.24
C GLU A 152 12.85 -2.94 -19.94
N ILE A 153 13.57 -3.76 -19.16
CA ILE A 153 13.10 -4.23 -17.85
C ILE A 153 12.95 -3.05 -16.88
N ILE A 154 13.95 -2.15 -16.82
CA ILE A 154 13.90 -0.97 -15.95
C ILE A 154 12.77 -0.03 -16.35
N ASP A 155 12.62 0.26 -17.64
CA ASP A 155 11.57 1.13 -18.15
C ASP A 155 10.18 0.57 -17.81
N ALA A 156 10.00 -0.74 -17.96
CA ALA A 156 8.77 -1.42 -17.56
C ALA A 156 8.52 -1.32 -16.05
N LEU A 157 9.53 -1.63 -15.22
CA LEU A 157 9.42 -1.54 -13.77
C LEU A 157 9.12 -0.13 -13.28
N GLN A 158 9.74 0.88 -13.87
CA GLN A 158 9.46 2.29 -13.56
C GLN A 158 8.04 2.68 -13.95
N SER A 159 7.57 2.23 -15.12
CA SER A 159 6.19 2.49 -15.56
C SER A 159 5.17 1.85 -14.61
N ILE A 160 5.39 0.58 -14.24
CA ILE A 160 4.45 -0.19 -13.40
C ILE A 160 4.43 0.30 -11.95
N TYR A 161 5.61 0.48 -11.33
CA TYR A 161 5.73 0.64 -9.89
C TYR A 161 6.11 2.05 -9.42
N CYS A 162 6.56 2.93 -10.34
CA CYS A 162 7.00 4.30 -10.03
C CYS A 162 6.23 5.37 -10.81
N GLY A 163 5.10 5.02 -11.44
CA GLY A 163 4.21 5.95 -12.14
C GLY A 163 3.39 6.81 -11.19
N GLU A 164 2.22 7.21 -11.62
CA GLU A 164 1.25 7.98 -10.82
C GLU A 164 0.36 7.08 -9.94
N LEU A 165 0.61 5.77 -9.98
CA LEU A 165 0.06 4.76 -9.11
C LEU A 165 1.22 4.04 -8.42
N GLY A 166 1.20 4.01 -7.09
CA GLY A 166 2.09 3.23 -6.24
C GLY A 166 1.30 2.14 -5.55
N ILE A 167 1.84 0.94 -5.48
CA ILE A 167 1.10 -0.16 -4.88
C ILE A 167 1.96 -0.93 -3.88
N GLU A 168 1.35 -1.24 -2.73
CA GLU A 168 1.96 -2.02 -1.68
C GLU A 168 1.17 -3.31 -1.46
N TYR A 169 1.73 -4.44 -1.86
CA TYR A 169 1.08 -5.75 -1.77
C TYR A 169 2.04 -6.89 -1.46
N ASN A 170 3.35 -6.67 -1.60
CA ASN A 170 4.32 -7.76 -1.57
C ASN A 170 4.58 -8.30 -0.14
N TYR A 171 4.11 -7.59 0.89
CA TYR A 171 4.10 -8.06 2.28
C TYR A 171 2.96 -9.06 2.58
N ILE A 172 1.97 -9.19 1.70
CA ILE A 172 0.87 -10.15 1.85
C ILE A 172 1.43 -11.57 1.85
N VAL A 173 1.11 -12.37 2.86
CA VAL A 173 1.61 -13.74 3.00
C VAL A 173 1.00 -14.66 1.95
N ASN A 174 -0.27 -14.45 1.60
CA ASN A 174 -0.96 -15.27 0.60
C ASN A 174 -0.35 -15.09 -0.81
N THR A 175 0.14 -16.20 -1.37
CA THR A 175 0.81 -16.19 -2.67
C THR A 175 -0.14 -15.90 -3.83
N GLU A 176 -1.41 -16.34 -3.75
CA GLU A 176 -2.40 -16.12 -4.82
C GLU A 176 -2.75 -14.63 -4.93
N GLU A 177 -2.90 -13.95 -3.80
CA GLU A 177 -3.15 -12.51 -3.76
C GLU A 177 -2.00 -11.72 -4.38
N ARG A 178 -0.74 -12.04 -4.00
CA ARG A 178 0.44 -11.39 -4.60
C ARG A 178 0.52 -11.60 -6.11
N LYS A 179 0.33 -12.84 -6.58
CA LYS A 179 0.35 -13.15 -8.01
C LYS A 179 -0.79 -12.47 -8.77
N TRP A 180 -1.95 -12.32 -8.13
CA TRP A 180 -3.05 -11.60 -8.74
C TRP A 180 -2.69 -10.14 -9.03
N PHE A 181 -2.05 -9.44 -8.08
CA PHE A 181 -1.58 -8.08 -8.33
C PHE A 181 -0.54 -8.01 -9.45
N GLN A 182 0.39 -8.95 -9.50
CA GLN A 182 1.37 -9.02 -10.60
C GLN A 182 0.65 -9.19 -11.94
N GLY A 183 -0.31 -10.13 -12.03
CA GLY A 183 -1.09 -10.37 -13.25
C GLY A 183 -2.02 -9.23 -13.66
N VAL A 184 -2.44 -8.34 -12.74
CA VAL A 184 -3.24 -7.16 -13.06
C VAL A 184 -2.37 -5.98 -13.51
N LEU A 185 -1.20 -5.80 -12.92
CA LEU A 185 -0.37 -4.61 -13.11
C LEU A 185 0.66 -4.76 -14.24
N GLU A 186 1.34 -5.90 -14.30
CA GLU A 186 2.54 -6.07 -15.14
C GLU A 186 2.21 -6.18 -16.64
N PRO A 187 1.17 -6.92 -17.07
CA PRO A 187 0.87 -7.07 -18.51
C PRO A 187 0.59 -5.76 -19.24
N ASN A 188 -0.01 -4.80 -18.54
CA ASN A 188 -0.37 -3.49 -19.10
C ASN A 188 0.63 -2.39 -18.72
N LEU A 189 1.81 -2.75 -18.20
CA LEU A 189 2.85 -1.82 -17.77
C LEU A 189 2.35 -0.73 -16.81
N GLY A 190 1.39 -1.07 -15.94
CA GLY A 190 0.75 -0.12 -15.04
C GLY A 190 -0.10 0.95 -15.71
N GLN A 191 -0.40 0.79 -17.00
CA GLN A 191 -1.21 1.73 -17.77
C GLN A 191 -2.68 1.30 -17.80
N CYS A 192 -3.57 2.27 -17.99
CA CYS A 192 -4.98 2.04 -18.22
C CYS A 192 -5.43 2.74 -19.50
N GLU A 193 -6.34 2.10 -20.21
CA GLU A 193 -6.98 2.68 -21.38
C GLU A 193 -8.46 2.85 -21.09
N PHE A 194 -8.99 4.00 -21.48
CA PHE A 194 -10.40 4.33 -21.37
C PHE A 194 -10.96 4.74 -22.72
N GLU A 195 -12.16 4.31 -23.02
CA GLU A 195 -12.93 4.76 -24.17
C GLU A 195 -13.28 6.26 -24.02
N ASP A 196 -13.47 6.95 -25.16
CA ASP A 196 -13.81 8.37 -25.17
C ASP A 196 -15.05 8.72 -24.32
N ASN A 197 -16.03 7.80 -24.25
CA ASN A 197 -17.22 8.00 -23.44
C ASN A 197 -16.94 7.91 -21.94
N GLU A 198 -16.04 7.00 -21.52
CA GLU A 198 -15.59 6.90 -20.13
C GLU A 198 -14.81 8.15 -19.73
N LYS A 199 -13.90 8.63 -20.58
CA LYS A 199 -13.15 9.89 -20.35
C LYS A 199 -14.07 11.10 -20.22
N LYS A 200 -15.09 11.22 -21.11
CA LYS A 200 -16.11 12.25 -21.00
C LYS A 200 -16.92 12.15 -19.71
N HIS A 201 -17.22 10.92 -19.27
CA HIS A 201 -17.92 10.69 -18.00
C HIS A 201 -17.07 11.16 -16.81
N ILE A 202 -15.80 10.78 -16.75
CA ILE A 202 -14.84 11.22 -15.73
C ILE A 202 -14.75 12.75 -15.72
N PHE A 203 -14.57 13.37 -16.88
CA PHE A 203 -14.52 14.83 -17.01
C PHE A 203 -15.81 15.50 -16.51
N ASN A 204 -16.98 14.97 -16.84
CA ASN A 204 -18.25 15.51 -16.37
C ASN A 204 -18.39 15.43 -14.85
N ARG A 205 -17.90 14.34 -14.23
CA ARG A 205 -17.89 14.18 -12.76
C ARG A 205 -16.99 15.22 -12.10
N LEU A 206 -15.80 15.44 -12.63
CA LEU A 206 -14.87 16.50 -12.17
C LEU A 206 -15.48 17.90 -12.31
N ASN A 207 -16.05 18.21 -13.47
CA ASN A 207 -16.68 19.51 -13.73
C ASN A 207 -17.88 19.76 -12.79
N SER A 208 -18.66 18.74 -12.52
CA SER A 208 -19.77 18.84 -11.56
C SER A 208 -19.29 19.06 -10.13
N ALA A 209 -18.19 18.37 -9.73
CA ALA A 209 -17.58 18.53 -8.42
C ALA A 209 -17.08 19.96 -8.20
N GLU A 210 -16.30 20.48 -9.15
CA GLU A 210 -15.76 21.83 -9.09
C GLU A 210 -16.87 22.89 -9.23
N GLY A 211 -17.85 22.67 -10.10
CA GLY A 211 -18.98 23.57 -10.32
C GLY A 211 -19.78 23.81 -9.04
N LEU A 212 -20.11 22.74 -8.30
CA LEU A 212 -20.77 22.85 -7.02
C LEU A 212 -19.91 23.57 -5.97
N ALA A 213 -18.62 23.25 -5.90
CA ALA A 213 -17.69 23.89 -4.97
C ALA A 213 -17.57 25.39 -5.21
N LYS A 214 -17.44 25.81 -6.48
CA LYS A 214 -17.39 27.22 -6.89
C LYS A 214 -18.72 27.95 -6.58
N PHE A 215 -19.85 27.31 -6.88
CA PHE A 215 -21.17 27.90 -6.60
C PHE A 215 -21.38 28.14 -5.11
N LEU A 216 -21.08 27.15 -4.27
CA LEU A 216 -21.19 27.27 -2.82
C LEU A 216 -20.23 28.33 -2.26
N ALA A 217 -19.03 28.43 -2.81
CA ALA A 217 -18.06 29.45 -2.40
C ALA A 217 -18.54 30.88 -2.71
N ALA A 218 -19.20 31.06 -3.84
CA ALA A 218 -19.70 32.35 -4.26
C ALA A 218 -21.00 32.75 -3.49
N LYS A 219 -21.93 31.79 -3.31
CA LYS A 219 -23.22 32.07 -2.70
C LYS A 219 -23.14 32.12 -1.16
N TYR A 220 -22.31 31.30 -0.54
CA TYR A 220 -22.18 31.15 0.90
C TYR A 220 -20.74 31.34 1.38
N PRO A 221 -20.15 32.54 1.22
CA PRO A 221 -18.75 32.79 1.61
C PRO A 221 -18.59 32.62 3.12
N GLY A 222 -17.50 31.96 3.54
CA GLY A 222 -17.15 31.74 4.93
C GLY A 222 -18.03 30.73 5.69
N MET A 223 -19.10 30.22 5.09
CA MET A 223 -19.92 29.19 5.74
C MET A 223 -19.25 27.82 5.69
N LYS A 224 -19.09 27.22 6.87
CA LYS A 224 -18.47 25.87 7.02
C LYS A 224 -19.21 24.82 6.20
N ARG A 225 -18.47 24.11 5.34
CA ARG A 225 -18.98 23.03 4.50
C ARG A 225 -17.95 21.89 4.28
N PHE A 226 -16.70 22.11 4.65
CA PHE A 226 -15.57 21.17 4.45
C PHE A 226 -15.50 20.69 3.00
N GLY A 227 -15.21 21.60 2.08
CA GLY A 227 -15.14 21.34 0.65
C GLY A 227 -14.05 20.35 0.25
N ILE A 228 -14.17 19.85 -0.98
CA ILE A 228 -13.19 18.94 -1.58
C ILE A 228 -12.17 19.66 -2.46
N ASP A 229 -12.12 20.97 -2.36
CA ASP A 229 -11.26 21.81 -3.22
C ASP A 229 -9.80 21.33 -3.18
N GLY A 230 -9.31 20.80 -4.30
CA GLY A 230 -8.03 20.11 -4.44
C GLY A 230 -8.09 18.58 -4.34
N CYS A 231 -9.30 18.01 -4.15
CA CYS A 231 -9.54 16.57 -4.08
C CYS A 231 -10.74 16.19 -4.95
N GLU A 232 -10.98 16.87 -6.06
CA GLU A 232 -12.17 16.72 -6.91
C GLU A 232 -12.28 15.30 -7.48
N SER A 233 -11.17 14.61 -7.67
CA SER A 233 -11.11 13.22 -8.16
C SER A 233 -11.75 12.21 -7.20
N LEU A 234 -12.08 12.60 -5.97
CA LEU A 234 -12.91 11.78 -5.07
C LEU A 234 -14.28 11.47 -5.69
N ILE A 235 -14.85 12.39 -6.47
CA ILE A 235 -16.18 12.21 -7.05
C ILE A 235 -16.18 11.13 -8.15
N PRO A 236 -15.34 11.19 -9.20
CA PRO A 236 -15.24 10.08 -10.16
C PRO A 236 -14.75 8.77 -9.52
N LEU A 237 -13.91 8.81 -8.47
CA LEU A 237 -13.50 7.62 -7.73
C LEU A 237 -14.69 6.90 -7.12
N VAL A 238 -15.51 7.63 -6.32
CA VAL A 238 -16.67 7.01 -5.64
C VAL A 238 -17.74 6.57 -6.63
N ASP A 239 -17.96 7.34 -7.69
CA ASP A 239 -18.84 6.91 -8.79
C ASP A 239 -18.34 5.60 -9.41
N ALA A 240 -17.06 5.49 -9.72
CA ALA A 240 -16.46 4.27 -10.25
C ALA A 240 -16.59 3.08 -9.30
N LEU A 241 -16.39 3.28 -7.98
CA LEU A 241 -16.59 2.23 -6.97
C LEU A 241 -18.04 1.71 -7.01
N ILE A 242 -19.02 2.60 -7.07
CA ILE A 242 -20.45 2.21 -7.14
C ILE A 242 -20.73 1.44 -8.41
N GLN A 243 -20.30 1.95 -9.57
CA GLN A 243 -20.55 1.33 -10.88
C GLN A 243 -19.90 -0.06 -10.96
N ASN A 244 -18.65 -0.20 -10.51
CA ASN A 244 -17.95 -1.50 -10.56
C ASN A 244 -18.50 -2.49 -9.53
N CYS A 245 -18.81 -2.06 -8.29
CA CYS A 245 -19.47 -2.92 -7.31
C CYS A 245 -20.83 -3.42 -7.84
N GLY A 246 -21.63 -2.52 -8.45
CA GLY A 246 -22.90 -2.90 -9.08
C GLY A 246 -22.72 -3.89 -10.22
N MET A 247 -21.73 -3.69 -11.09
CA MET A 247 -21.38 -4.61 -12.16
C MET A 247 -21.00 -6.00 -11.62
N LEU A 248 -20.30 -6.05 -10.48
CA LEU A 248 -19.91 -7.28 -9.79
C LEU A 248 -21.04 -7.91 -8.94
N GLY A 249 -22.27 -7.36 -8.96
CA GLY A 249 -23.44 -7.98 -8.34
C GLY A 249 -23.88 -7.37 -7.01
N ALA A 250 -23.28 -6.27 -6.56
CA ALA A 250 -23.74 -5.56 -5.38
C ALA A 250 -25.20 -5.09 -5.54
N LYS A 251 -25.99 -5.22 -4.47
CA LYS A 251 -27.38 -4.74 -4.37
C LYS A 251 -27.49 -3.55 -3.45
N GLN A 252 -26.62 -3.47 -2.46
CA GLN A 252 -26.60 -2.38 -1.50
C GLN A 252 -25.16 -1.96 -1.23
N ILE A 253 -24.95 -0.63 -1.10
CA ILE A 253 -23.67 -0.06 -0.69
C ILE A 253 -23.92 0.86 0.50
N CYS A 254 -23.17 0.64 1.59
CA CYS A 254 -23.25 1.44 2.79
C CYS A 254 -21.99 2.28 2.93
N PHE A 255 -22.18 3.60 3.01
CA PHE A 255 -21.08 4.56 3.15
C PHE A 255 -20.97 5.09 4.57
N GLY A 256 -19.74 5.05 5.10
CA GLY A 256 -19.30 5.88 6.23
C GLY A 256 -18.29 6.90 5.73
N MET A 257 -18.38 8.15 6.18
CA MET A 257 -17.37 9.14 5.83
C MET A 257 -17.34 10.29 6.83
N ALA A 258 -16.17 10.93 6.91
CA ALA A 258 -16.00 12.20 7.59
C ALA A 258 -16.74 13.34 6.86
N HIS A 259 -16.58 14.57 7.37
CA HIS A 259 -17.26 15.75 6.85
C HIS A 259 -16.72 16.22 5.48
N ARG A 260 -15.41 16.04 5.18
CA ARG A 260 -14.78 16.56 3.96
C ARG A 260 -15.36 15.91 2.71
N GLY A 261 -15.85 16.73 1.79
CA GLY A 261 -16.44 16.28 0.54
C GLY A 261 -17.87 15.74 0.64
N ARG A 262 -18.44 15.61 1.85
CA ARG A 262 -19.76 15.00 2.05
C ARG A 262 -20.85 15.69 1.25
N LEU A 263 -20.89 17.03 1.25
CA LEU A 263 -21.93 17.77 0.51
C LEU A 263 -21.82 17.57 -0.99
N ASN A 264 -20.59 17.48 -1.50
CA ASN A 264 -20.36 17.23 -2.90
C ASN A 264 -20.77 15.79 -3.30
N LEU A 265 -20.43 14.81 -2.46
CA LEU A 265 -20.85 13.43 -2.62
C LEU A 265 -22.37 13.29 -2.60
N LEU A 266 -23.06 13.93 -1.67
CA LEU A 266 -24.51 13.92 -1.57
C LEU A 266 -25.19 14.35 -2.88
N VAL A 267 -24.71 15.43 -3.51
CA VAL A 267 -25.32 15.97 -4.73
C VAL A 267 -24.83 15.21 -5.97
N ASN A 268 -23.52 15.12 -6.17
CA ASN A 268 -22.96 14.66 -7.44
C ASN A 268 -22.86 13.14 -7.57
N VAL A 269 -22.97 12.39 -6.47
CA VAL A 269 -22.91 10.93 -6.50
C VAL A 269 -24.25 10.33 -6.05
N LEU A 270 -24.76 10.74 -4.89
CA LEU A 270 -25.94 10.10 -4.30
C LEU A 270 -27.28 10.68 -4.79
N GLY A 271 -27.26 11.76 -5.58
CA GLY A 271 -28.43 12.31 -6.24
C GLY A 271 -29.32 13.19 -5.35
N LYS A 272 -28.81 13.68 -4.22
CA LYS A 272 -29.52 14.72 -3.44
C LYS A 272 -29.65 15.98 -4.31
N THR A 273 -30.84 16.55 -4.35
CA THR A 273 -31.04 17.73 -5.21
C THR A 273 -30.31 18.96 -4.65
N PRO A 274 -29.76 19.84 -5.52
CA PRO A 274 -29.17 21.11 -5.08
C PRO A 274 -30.12 21.95 -4.23
N ALA A 275 -31.43 21.95 -4.54
CA ALA A 275 -32.42 22.68 -3.78
C ALA A 275 -32.50 22.21 -2.32
N GLU A 276 -32.54 20.89 -2.09
CA GLU A 276 -32.51 20.32 -0.74
C GLU A 276 -31.22 20.64 0.01
N LEU A 277 -30.09 20.72 -0.72
CA LEU A 277 -28.83 21.12 -0.10
C LEU A 277 -28.87 22.61 0.29
N PHE A 278 -29.32 23.47 -0.60
CA PHE A 278 -29.32 24.93 -0.38
C PHE A 278 -30.29 25.34 0.73
N SER A 279 -31.45 24.67 0.85
CA SER A 279 -32.36 24.92 1.98
C SER A 279 -31.70 24.66 3.33
N ALA A 280 -30.80 23.68 3.40
CA ALA A 280 -29.98 23.43 4.61
C ALA A 280 -28.97 24.55 4.90
N PHE A 281 -28.54 25.33 3.91
CA PHE A 281 -27.70 26.51 4.09
C PHE A 281 -28.53 27.75 4.51
N GLU A 282 -29.77 27.85 4.06
CA GLU A 282 -30.67 28.96 4.32
C GLU A 282 -31.49 28.73 5.59
N GLU A 283 -31.26 27.61 6.31
CA GLU A 283 -31.99 27.22 7.54
C GLU A 283 -33.52 27.11 7.34
N ASP A 284 -33.91 26.76 6.11
CA ASP A 284 -35.32 26.54 5.77
C ASP A 284 -35.78 25.16 6.28
N LEU A 285 -36.38 25.18 7.47
CA LEU A 285 -36.81 23.99 8.20
C LEU A 285 -37.98 23.24 7.50
N GLU A 286 -38.75 23.91 6.66
CA GLU A 286 -39.89 23.28 5.97
C GLU A 286 -39.43 22.33 4.86
N LEU A 287 -38.35 22.67 4.13
CA LEU A 287 -37.80 21.86 3.05
C LEU A 287 -36.87 20.75 3.52
N THR A 288 -36.20 20.92 4.66
CA THR A 288 -35.23 19.94 5.16
C THR A 288 -35.87 18.78 5.91
N GLY A 289 -37.11 18.95 6.43
CA GLY A 289 -37.74 17.98 7.32
C GLY A 289 -36.93 17.72 8.60
N ALA A 290 -35.91 18.52 8.85
CA ALA A 290 -34.92 18.28 9.89
C ALA A 290 -35.35 18.95 11.20
N ASN A 291 -36.15 18.25 11.98
CA ASN A 291 -36.36 18.58 13.40
C ASN A 291 -35.15 18.24 14.29
N THR A 292 -33.95 17.93 13.69
CA THR A 292 -32.87 17.30 14.43
C THR A 292 -31.80 18.25 14.95
N GLY A 293 -31.76 19.51 14.49
CA GLY A 293 -30.71 20.47 14.89
C GLY A 293 -29.28 20.05 14.52
N ASP A 294 -29.12 19.00 13.69
CA ASP A 294 -27.79 18.51 13.25
C ASP A 294 -27.24 19.40 12.14
N VAL A 295 -25.88 19.43 12.07
CA VAL A 295 -25.20 20.27 11.09
C VAL A 295 -25.22 19.63 9.70
N LYS A 296 -25.30 20.44 8.65
CA LYS A 296 -25.47 20.03 7.26
C LYS A 296 -24.41 19.01 6.76
N TYR A 297 -23.20 19.08 7.27
CA TYR A 297 -22.10 18.19 6.88
C TYR A 297 -22.04 16.89 7.69
N HIS A 298 -23.04 16.59 8.52
CA HIS A 298 -23.24 15.30 9.19
C HIS A 298 -24.42 14.50 8.62
N LEU A 299 -25.25 15.11 7.78
CA LEU A 299 -26.48 14.51 7.27
C LEU A 299 -26.18 13.26 6.43
N GLY A 300 -26.96 12.23 6.67
CA GLY A 300 -27.02 11.04 5.82
C GLY A 300 -27.99 11.22 4.66
N PHE A 301 -27.97 10.26 3.74
CA PHE A 301 -28.89 10.21 2.61
C PHE A 301 -28.92 8.79 2.02
N SER A 302 -30.02 8.39 1.42
CA SER A 302 -30.09 7.14 0.67
C SER A 302 -30.88 7.32 -0.61
N SER A 303 -30.45 6.60 -1.64
CA SER A 303 -31.09 6.60 -2.96
C SER A 303 -30.80 5.30 -3.70
N ASN A 304 -31.45 5.12 -4.84
CA ASN A 304 -31.18 4.04 -5.76
C ASN A 304 -30.47 4.57 -6.99
N LEU A 305 -29.37 3.95 -7.36
CA LEU A 305 -28.55 4.35 -8.50
C LEU A 305 -28.53 3.23 -9.54
N LEU A 306 -28.60 3.62 -10.81
CA LEU A 306 -28.46 2.67 -11.93
C LEU A 306 -26.98 2.33 -12.15
N THR A 307 -26.69 1.05 -12.26
CA THR A 307 -25.39 0.50 -12.61
C THR A 307 -25.55 -0.45 -13.82
N PRO A 308 -24.46 -0.85 -14.48
CA PRO A 308 -24.55 -1.73 -15.65
C PRO A 308 -25.30 -3.05 -15.40
N ASN A 309 -25.30 -3.56 -14.17
CA ASN A 309 -25.97 -4.81 -13.80
C ASN A 309 -27.27 -4.59 -12.99
N GLY A 310 -27.86 -3.42 -13.10
CA GLY A 310 -29.13 -3.08 -12.45
C GLY A 310 -29.01 -2.03 -11.37
N GLU A 311 -30.09 -1.88 -10.59
CA GLU A 311 -30.19 -0.87 -9.55
C GLU A 311 -29.44 -1.28 -8.27
N VAL A 312 -28.71 -0.36 -7.69
CA VAL A 312 -28.01 -0.50 -6.41
C VAL A 312 -28.54 0.52 -5.41
N HIS A 313 -28.97 0.06 -4.24
CA HIS A 313 -29.36 0.94 -3.15
C HIS A 313 -28.11 1.44 -2.42
N VAL A 314 -27.90 2.76 -2.40
CA VAL A 314 -26.79 3.40 -1.70
C VAL A 314 -27.27 4.11 -0.45
N SER A 315 -26.54 3.99 0.66
CA SER A 315 -26.88 4.63 1.92
C SER A 315 -25.64 5.28 2.54
N LEU A 316 -25.63 6.60 2.65
CA LEU A 316 -24.63 7.34 3.41
C LEU A 316 -25.14 7.56 4.83
N PHE A 317 -24.40 7.05 5.82
CA PHE A 317 -24.78 7.16 7.21
C PHE A 317 -24.54 8.58 7.76
N ASN A 318 -25.39 9.02 8.66
CA ASN A 318 -25.11 10.19 9.50
C ASN A 318 -23.85 9.92 10.32
N ASN A 319 -23.03 10.93 10.56
CA ASN A 319 -21.88 10.81 11.43
C ASN A 319 -21.80 11.99 12.40
N PRO A 320 -21.24 11.80 13.60
CA PRO A 320 -20.91 12.93 14.49
C PRO A 320 -19.58 13.57 14.08
N SER A 321 -19.17 14.63 14.79
CA SER A 321 -17.84 15.22 14.64
C SER A 321 -16.70 14.34 15.17
N HIS A 322 -17.01 13.24 15.85
CA HIS A 322 -16.03 12.26 16.30
C HIS A 322 -15.56 11.44 15.09
N LEU A 323 -14.34 11.73 14.62
CA LEU A 323 -13.79 11.10 13.43
C LEU A 323 -13.69 9.58 13.58
N GLU A 324 -13.99 8.85 12.51
CA GLU A 324 -13.88 7.40 12.35
C GLU A 324 -14.86 6.56 13.20
N ILE A 325 -15.62 7.16 14.12
CA ILE A 325 -16.57 6.40 14.97
C ILE A 325 -17.73 5.80 14.17
N VAL A 326 -17.99 6.30 12.97
CA VAL A 326 -19.02 5.77 12.06
C VAL A 326 -18.61 4.43 11.44
N ASP A 327 -17.31 4.11 11.39
CA ASP A 327 -16.78 2.91 10.73
C ASP A 327 -17.41 1.63 11.28
N PRO A 328 -17.30 1.31 12.58
CA PRO A 328 -17.91 0.11 13.13
C PRO A 328 -19.45 0.12 13.03
N VAL A 329 -20.09 1.29 13.00
CA VAL A 329 -21.54 1.42 12.80
C VAL A 329 -21.93 0.96 11.39
N VAL A 330 -21.20 1.41 10.37
CA VAL A 330 -21.41 0.98 8.98
C VAL A 330 -21.15 -0.52 8.84
N LEU A 331 -20.03 -1.03 9.38
CA LEU A 331 -19.70 -2.45 9.32
C LEU A 331 -20.78 -3.31 9.99
N GLY A 332 -21.27 -2.91 11.16
CA GLY A 332 -22.37 -3.59 11.84
C GLY A 332 -23.68 -3.56 11.05
N SER A 333 -23.99 -2.44 10.39
CA SER A 333 -25.18 -2.33 9.52
C SER A 333 -25.04 -3.21 8.27
N VAL A 334 -23.86 -3.23 7.63
CA VAL A 334 -23.59 -4.12 6.49
C VAL A 334 -23.79 -5.56 6.89
N ARG A 335 -23.19 -6.00 8.00
CA ARG A 335 -23.36 -7.37 8.50
C ARG A 335 -24.81 -7.73 8.74
N ALA A 336 -25.60 -6.86 9.40
CA ALA A 336 -27.01 -7.07 9.64
C ALA A 336 -27.84 -7.16 8.34
N ARG A 337 -27.47 -6.40 7.30
CA ARG A 337 -28.10 -6.45 5.98
C ARG A 337 -27.74 -7.72 5.23
N GLN A 338 -26.47 -8.16 5.28
CA GLN A 338 -26.03 -9.43 4.72
C GLN A 338 -26.78 -10.60 5.32
N ASP A 339 -26.90 -10.65 6.66
CA ASP A 339 -27.64 -11.69 7.37
C ASP A 339 -29.13 -11.72 6.97
N ARG A 340 -29.77 -10.54 6.80
CA ARG A 340 -31.17 -10.44 6.36
C ARG A 340 -31.40 -10.87 4.92
N LEU A 341 -30.40 -10.65 4.04
CA LEU A 341 -30.47 -11.02 2.61
C LEU A 341 -29.96 -12.43 2.35
N TYR A 342 -29.54 -13.14 3.38
CA TYR A 342 -28.86 -14.46 3.22
C TYR A 342 -27.66 -14.39 2.27
N ASP A 343 -26.91 -13.27 2.35
CA ASP A 343 -25.72 -13.00 1.54
C ASP A 343 -24.51 -13.74 2.16
N GLU A 344 -24.48 -15.06 2.00
CA GLU A 344 -23.45 -15.92 2.59
C GLU A 344 -22.04 -15.59 2.05
N ASN A 345 -21.93 -15.22 0.77
CA ASN A 345 -20.68 -14.85 0.12
C ASN A 345 -20.26 -13.40 0.44
N ARG A 346 -21.15 -12.58 1.04
CA ARG A 346 -20.90 -11.17 1.36
C ARG A 346 -20.53 -10.31 0.15
N GLU A 347 -21.18 -10.58 -0.97
CA GLU A 347 -20.97 -9.92 -2.27
C GLU A 347 -22.08 -8.92 -2.60
N GLN A 348 -23.25 -9.01 -1.95
CA GLN A 348 -24.41 -8.20 -2.28
C GLN A 348 -24.50 -6.90 -1.48
N VAL A 349 -23.92 -6.86 -0.27
CA VAL A 349 -23.91 -5.65 0.58
C VAL A 349 -22.48 -5.25 0.87
N ILE A 350 -22.06 -4.09 0.35
CA ILE A 350 -20.68 -3.64 0.32
C ILE A 350 -20.49 -2.44 1.25
N PRO A 351 -19.51 -2.44 2.19
CA PRO A 351 -19.10 -1.25 2.89
C PRO A 351 -18.07 -0.45 2.11
N ILE A 352 -18.24 0.88 2.08
CA ILE A 352 -17.24 1.85 1.61
C ILE A 352 -17.04 2.86 2.72
N LEU A 353 -15.80 2.99 3.20
CA LEU A 353 -15.43 3.93 4.24
C LEU A 353 -14.46 4.98 3.68
N ILE A 354 -14.80 6.26 3.87
CA ILE A 354 -14.01 7.39 3.36
C ILE A 354 -13.44 8.17 4.54
N HIS A 355 -12.12 8.18 4.63
CA HIS A 355 -11.33 8.67 5.76
C HIS A 355 -10.56 9.94 5.41
N GLY A 356 -10.15 10.67 6.44
CA GLY A 356 -9.01 11.60 6.33
C GLY A 356 -7.70 10.89 6.68
N ASP A 357 -6.60 11.33 6.11
CA ASP A 357 -5.27 10.72 6.32
C ASP A 357 -4.83 10.73 7.79
N ALA A 358 -4.96 11.88 8.45
CA ALA A 358 -4.57 12.03 9.85
C ALA A 358 -5.47 11.22 10.81
N SER A 359 -6.78 11.14 10.55
CA SER A 359 -7.70 10.37 11.38
C SER A 359 -7.54 8.87 11.18
N PHE A 360 -7.33 8.41 9.96
CA PHE A 360 -7.09 7.00 9.66
C PHE A 360 -5.88 6.45 10.41
N SER A 361 -4.77 7.18 10.42
CA SER A 361 -3.57 6.76 11.15
C SER A 361 -3.65 6.98 12.66
N GLY A 362 -4.44 7.97 13.14
CA GLY A 362 -4.40 8.45 14.51
C GLY A 362 -5.54 7.98 15.42
N GLN A 363 -6.67 7.54 14.87
CA GLN A 363 -7.82 7.12 15.67
C GLN A 363 -7.81 5.61 15.95
N GLY A 364 -7.73 5.22 17.22
CA GLY A 364 -7.65 3.81 17.64
C GLY A 364 -8.79 2.94 17.12
N VAL A 365 -10.00 3.51 16.94
CA VAL A 365 -11.17 2.79 16.40
C VAL A 365 -10.94 2.24 14.99
N VAL A 366 -10.10 2.88 14.19
CA VAL A 366 -9.71 2.36 12.86
C VAL A 366 -8.94 1.05 13.02
N MET A 367 -7.91 1.03 13.87
CA MET A 367 -7.10 -0.17 14.12
C MET A 367 -7.93 -1.30 14.71
N GLU A 368 -8.87 -1.00 15.62
CA GLU A 368 -9.80 -1.97 16.20
C GLU A 368 -10.74 -2.53 15.13
N SER A 369 -11.28 -1.68 14.24
CA SER A 369 -12.14 -2.10 13.12
C SER A 369 -11.39 -2.99 12.14
N LEU A 370 -10.15 -2.62 11.77
CA LEU A 370 -9.28 -3.42 10.92
C LEU A 370 -9.00 -4.80 11.55
N GLN A 371 -8.71 -4.88 12.85
CA GLN A 371 -8.49 -6.15 13.54
C GLN A 371 -9.74 -7.04 13.60
N MET A 372 -10.95 -6.47 13.53
CA MET A 372 -12.20 -7.21 13.47
C MET A 372 -12.55 -7.70 12.05
N SER A 373 -11.99 -7.10 10.99
CA SER A 373 -12.46 -7.24 9.60
C SER A 373 -12.49 -8.69 9.08
N GLN A 374 -11.54 -9.52 9.47
CA GLN A 374 -11.44 -10.93 9.05
C GLN A 374 -11.91 -11.92 10.15
N THR A 375 -12.42 -11.43 11.29
CA THR A 375 -12.91 -12.30 12.33
C THR A 375 -14.28 -12.88 11.97
N ARG A 376 -14.53 -14.12 12.36
CA ARG A 376 -15.75 -14.85 12.00
C ARG A 376 -17.04 -14.12 12.39
N GLY A 377 -17.05 -13.45 13.55
CA GLY A 377 -18.24 -12.76 14.07
C GLY A 377 -18.53 -11.42 13.40
N TYR A 378 -17.50 -10.73 12.92
CA TYR A 378 -17.60 -9.33 12.46
C TYR A 378 -17.29 -9.14 10.96
N GLY A 379 -16.64 -10.10 10.33
CA GLY A 379 -16.25 -9.99 8.92
C GLY A 379 -17.43 -9.71 8.00
N VAL A 380 -17.26 -8.81 7.04
CA VAL A 380 -18.25 -8.33 6.07
C VAL A 380 -17.88 -8.66 4.60
N GLY A 381 -16.86 -9.47 4.40
CA GLY A 381 -16.36 -9.81 3.04
C GLY A 381 -15.51 -8.70 2.45
N GLY A 382 -14.78 -7.97 3.29
CA GLY A 382 -13.89 -6.89 2.93
C GLY A 382 -14.57 -5.53 2.81
N THR A 383 -13.81 -4.50 3.11
CA THR A 383 -14.19 -3.08 3.05
C THR A 383 -13.34 -2.37 2.01
N LEU A 384 -13.97 -1.50 1.23
CA LEU A 384 -13.27 -0.55 0.37
C LEU A 384 -13.00 0.73 1.17
N HIS A 385 -11.74 0.93 1.55
CA HIS A 385 -11.31 2.13 2.27
C HIS A 385 -10.77 3.16 1.29
N VAL A 386 -11.23 4.39 1.39
CA VAL A 386 -10.75 5.52 0.59
C VAL A 386 -10.19 6.57 1.53
N ILE A 387 -8.90 6.87 1.41
CA ILE A 387 -8.25 7.90 2.19
C ILE A 387 -8.18 9.18 1.36
N VAL A 388 -8.84 10.24 1.80
CA VAL A 388 -8.71 11.58 1.21
C VAL A 388 -7.46 12.21 1.82
N ASN A 389 -6.33 11.91 1.20
CA ASN A 389 -5.01 12.29 1.67
C ASN A 389 -4.59 13.66 1.11
N ASN A 390 -4.98 14.71 1.80
CA ASN A 390 -4.58 16.07 1.43
C ASN A 390 -3.25 16.51 2.04
N GLN A 391 -2.49 15.60 2.63
CA GLN A 391 -1.12 15.77 3.11
C GLN A 391 -0.96 16.76 4.28
N ILE A 392 -2.06 17.18 4.92
CA ILE A 392 -2.04 18.10 6.04
C ILE A 392 -3.11 17.71 7.09
N GLY A 393 -2.67 17.41 8.30
CA GLY A 393 -3.55 17.09 9.43
C GLY A 393 -3.95 18.34 10.20
N PHE A 394 -5.11 18.92 9.90
CA PHE A 394 -5.57 20.21 10.42
C PHE A 394 -4.57 21.34 10.13
N THR A 395 -3.61 21.63 11.01
CA THR A 395 -2.53 22.62 10.85
C THR A 395 -1.14 21.98 10.76
N THR A 396 -1.02 20.66 10.91
CA THR A 396 0.25 19.94 10.84
C THR A 396 0.56 19.56 9.41
N SER A 397 1.50 20.27 8.78
CA SER A 397 1.90 20.09 7.39
C SER A 397 3.20 19.31 7.23
N TYR A 398 4.05 19.31 8.27
CA TYR A 398 5.34 18.65 8.19
C TYR A 398 5.22 17.16 8.52
N LYS A 399 5.72 16.31 7.62
CA LYS A 399 5.58 14.85 7.71
C LYS A 399 6.08 14.28 9.03
N TYR A 400 7.24 14.73 9.49
CA TYR A 400 7.86 14.22 10.72
C TYR A 400 7.19 14.69 12.02
N ASP A 401 6.33 15.72 11.94
CA ASP A 401 5.50 16.15 13.06
C ASP A 401 4.14 15.43 13.07
N ALA A 402 3.75 14.83 11.94
CA ALA A 402 2.44 14.25 11.75
C ALA A 402 2.37 12.77 12.22
N ARG A 403 3.37 11.95 11.90
CA ARG A 403 3.38 10.51 12.21
C ARG A 403 4.77 9.89 12.07
N SER A 404 4.95 8.72 12.68
CA SER A 404 6.20 7.96 12.63
C SER A 404 6.36 7.13 11.35
N THR A 405 5.26 6.84 10.65
CA THR A 405 5.26 6.00 9.45
C THR A 405 5.38 6.81 8.17
N GLU A 406 5.81 6.17 7.08
CA GLU A 406 5.91 6.81 5.76
C GLU A 406 4.53 7.28 5.28
N TYR A 407 3.53 6.39 5.31
CA TYR A 407 2.17 6.68 4.90
C TYR A 407 1.19 6.60 6.07
N SER A 408 0.11 7.36 5.98
CA SER A 408 -1.02 7.24 6.93
C SER A 408 -1.67 5.86 6.88
N THR A 409 -1.54 5.18 5.75
CA THR A 409 -2.11 3.86 5.47
C THR A 409 -1.32 2.69 6.03
N ASP A 410 -0.13 2.92 6.58
CA ASP A 410 0.73 1.85 7.12
C ASP A 410 0.06 1.02 8.23
N VAL A 411 -0.91 1.59 8.93
CA VAL A 411 -1.71 0.88 9.94
C VAL A 411 -2.51 -0.31 9.34
N ALA A 412 -2.84 -0.26 8.06
CA ALA A 412 -3.57 -1.34 7.39
C ALA A 412 -2.69 -2.58 7.10
N LYS A 413 -1.37 -2.42 7.13
CA LYS A 413 -0.42 -3.54 6.95
C LYS A 413 -0.52 -4.60 8.04
N MET A 414 -1.04 -4.24 9.23
CA MET A 414 -1.22 -5.21 10.32
C MET A 414 -2.23 -6.32 10.00
N ILE A 415 -3.13 -6.10 9.05
CA ILE A 415 -4.08 -7.11 8.54
C ILE A 415 -3.75 -7.56 7.12
N GLU A 416 -2.57 -7.23 6.63
CA GLU A 416 -2.11 -7.52 5.27
C GLU A 416 -3.03 -6.97 4.17
N ALA A 417 -3.74 -5.87 4.42
CA ALA A 417 -4.56 -5.23 3.41
C ALA A 417 -3.68 -4.56 2.35
N PRO A 418 -3.88 -4.81 1.04
CA PRO A 418 -3.14 -4.12 0.00
C PRO A 418 -3.49 -2.64 -0.03
N ILE A 419 -2.51 -1.81 -0.41
CA ILE A 419 -2.64 -0.36 -0.44
C ILE A 419 -2.31 0.13 -1.85
N ILE A 420 -3.23 0.89 -2.44
CA ILE A 420 -3.06 1.55 -3.73
C ILE A 420 -2.98 3.06 -3.48
N HIS A 421 -1.81 3.63 -3.65
CA HIS A 421 -1.59 5.07 -3.65
C HIS A 421 -1.80 5.60 -5.07
N VAL A 422 -2.56 6.67 -5.23
CA VAL A 422 -2.83 7.24 -6.54
C VAL A 422 -2.78 8.77 -6.52
N ASN A 423 -2.16 9.36 -7.54
CA ASN A 423 -2.13 10.80 -7.74
C ASN A 423 -3.53 11.30 -8.11
N GLY A 424 -4.11 12.16 -7.27
CA GLY A 424 -5.46 12.71 -7.45
C GLY A 424 -5.60 13.62 -8.67
N ASP A 425 -4.52 14.17 -9.21
CA ASP A 425 -4.55 14.98 -10.43
C ASP A 425 -4.53 14.13 -11.72
N ASN A 426 -4.43 12.79 -11.60
CA ASN A 426 -4.71 11.87 -12.70
C ASN A 426 -6.04 11.12 -12.47
N PRO A 427 -7.17 11.68 -12.90
CA PRO A 427 -8.48 11.09 -12.63
C PRO A 427 -8.72 9.76 -13.37
N GLU A 428 -8.06 9.52 -14.51
CA GLU A 428 -8.13 8.23 -15.22
C GLU A 428 -7.47 7.14 -14.34
N MET A 429 -6.29 7.40 -13.80
CA MET A 429 -5.59 6.48 -12.91
C MET A 429 -6.37 6.26 -11.59
N VAL A 430 -7.03 7.29 -11.08
CA VAL A 430 -7.92 7.19 -9.90
C VAL A 430 -9.09 6.23 -10.15
N VAL A 431 -9.74 6.32 -11.31
CA VAL A 431 -10.83 5.40 -11.70
C VAL A 431 -10.29 3.99 -11.94
N HIS A 432 -9.09 3.85 -12.50
CA HIS A 432 -8.43 2.56 -12.65
C HIS A 432 -8.15 1.89 -11.30
N ALA A 433 -7.62 2.64 -10.34
CA ALA A 433 -7.41 2.15 -8.98
C ALA A 433 -8.71 1.66 -8.32
N ALA A 434 -9.84 2.37 -8.55
CA ALA A 434 -11.15 1.96 -8.08
C ALA A 434 -11.60 0.61 -8.67
N LYS A 435 -11.36 0.38 -9.98
CA LYS A 435 -11.65 -0.91 -10.65
C LYS A 435 -10.87 -2.05 -9.99
N ILE A 436 -9.55 -1.87 -9.82
CA ILE A 436 -8.68 -2.87 -9.17
C ILE A 436 -9.17 -3.17 -7.75
N ALA A 437 -9.52 -2.15 -6.98
CA ALA A 437 -9.99 -2.34 -5.62
C ALA A 437 -11.30 -3.13 -5.53
N CYS A 438 -12.27 -2.86 -6.40
CA CYS A 438 -13.53 -3.60 -6.46
C CYS A 438 -13.28 -5.08 -6.82
N GLU A 439 -12.44 -5.35 -7.82
CA GLU A 439 -12.11 -6.71 -8.26
C GLU A 439 -11.39 -7.50 -7.16
N TYR A 440 -10.41 -6.87 -6.48
CA TYR A 440 -9.70 -7.50 -5.36
C TYR A 440 -10.66 -7.87 -4.23
N ARG A 441 -11.47 -6.89 -3.77
CA ARG A 441 -12.46 -7.11 -2.71
C ARG A 441 -13.44 -8.23 -3.09
N HIS A 442 -13.96 -8.22 -4.32
CA HIS A 442 -14.89 -9.23 -4.79
C HIS A 442 -14.25 -10.62 -4.83
N LYS A 443 -13.01 -10.72 -5.32
CA LYS A 443 -12.30 -11.99 -5.47
C LYS A 443 -11.85 -12.61 -4.16
N PHE A 444 -11.34 -11.80 -3.24
CA PHE A 444 -10.68 -12.30 -2.02
C PHE A 444 -11.48 -12.07 -0.73
N GLY A 445 -12.54 -11.28 -0.77
CA GLY A 445 -13.37 -10.98 0.40
C GLY A 445 -12.61 -10.28 1.53
N LYS A 446 -11.62 -9.44 1.18
CA LYS A 446 -10.72 -8.74 2.10
C LYS A 446 -10.76 -7.24 1.91
N ASP A 447 -10.29 -6.53 2.94
CA ASP A 447 -10.14 -5.07 2.91
C ASP A 447 -9.05 -4.66 1.92
N ILE A 448 -9.23 -3.51 1.27
CA ILE A 448 -8.26 -2.85 0.42
C ILE A 448 -8.31 -1.35 0.64
N ILE A 449 -7.15 -0.70 0.58
CA ILE A 449 -6.99 0.72 0.84
C ILE A 449 -6.69 1.46 -0.45
N LEU A 450 -7.47 2.49 -0.75
CA LEU A 450 -7.23 3.46 -1.82
C LEU A 450 -6.76 4.77 -1.18
N ASP A 451 -5.51 5.12 -1.33
CA ASP A 451 -4.92 6.35 -0.80
C ASP A 451 -4.88 7.40 -1.91
N LEU A 452 -5.89 8.27 -1.93
CA LEU A 452 -6.03 9.35 -2.90
C LEU A 452 -5.15 10.53 -2.48
N PHE A 453 -3.95 10.61 -3.03
CA PHE A 453 -3.06 11.75 -2.84
C PHE A 453 -3.62 12.99 -3.52
N CYS A 454 -3.93 13.98 -2.73
CA CYS A 454 -4.50 15.24 -3.17
C CYS A 454 -3.93 16.40 -2.33
N TYR A 455 -4.55 17.56 -2.41
CA TYR A 455 -4.13 18.72 -1.63
C TYR A 455 -5.35 19.53 -1.18
N ARG A 456 -5.13 20.47 -0.28
CA ARG A 456 -6.17 21.32 0.27
C ARG A 456 -5.97 22.77 -0.20
N ARG A 457 -6.92 23.27 -1.01
CA ARG A 457 -6.87 24.61 -1.61
C ARG A 457 -7.41 25.73 -0.71
N ARG A 458 -8.35 25.41 0.19
CA ARG A 458 -9.13 26.42 0.92
C ARG A 458 -9.15 26.13 2.40
N GLY A 459 -8.08 26.10 3.10
CA GLY A 459 -8.07 25.87 4.53
C GLY A 459 -8.72 24.56 5.01
N HIS A 460 -8.69 24.29 6.30
CA HIS A 460 -9.33 23.12 6.90
C HIS A 460 -10.87 23.20 6.77
N ASN A 461 -11.44 24.35 7.03
CA ASN A 461 -12.79 24.71 6.64
C ASN A 461 -12.80 26.16 6.10
N GLU A 462 -13.93 26.62 5.61
CA GLU A 462 -14.06 27.90 4.92
C GLU A 462 -13.98 29.12 5.83
N ALA A 463 -13.99 28.93 7.15
CA ALA A 463 -13.82 30.00 8.14
C ALA A 463 -12.39 30.07 8.70
N ASP A 464 -11.54 29.07 8.42
CA ASP A 464 -10.16 29.01 8.93
C ASP A 464 -9.22 29.89 8.07
N ASP A 465 -8.14 30.36 8.71
CA ASP A 465 -7.07 31.07 8.00
C ASP A 465 -6.40 30.12 6.99
N PRO A 466 -6.46 30.43 5.68
CA PRO A 466 -5.83 29.63 4.66
C PRO A 466 -4.33 29.50 4.86
N SER A 467 -3.65 30.55 5.37
CA SER A 467 -2.18 30.57 5.51
C SER A 467 -1.63 29.45 6.38
N ALA A 468 -2.42 28.97 7.36
CA ALA A 468 -2.02 27.91 8.28
C ALA A 468 -2.54 26.51 7.86
N THR A 469 -3.46 26.44 6.88
CA THR A 469 -4.22 25.21 6.64
C THR A 469 -4.34 24.76 5.18
N VAL A 470 -3.67 25.43 4.24
CA VAL A 470 -3.60 25.00 2.83
C VAL A 470 -2.28 24.31 2.51
N SER A 471 -2.34 23.27 1.72
CA SER A 471 -1.18 22.41 1.39
C SER A 471 -0.10 23.15 0.61
N TYR A 472 -0.48 24.12 -0.23
CA TYR A 472 0.43 24.82 -1.14
C TYR A 472 0.97 26.16 -0.60
N THR A 473 0.75 26.49 0.67
CA THR A 473 1.26 27.74 1.28
C THR A 473 2.78 27.91 1.07
N HIS A 474 3.49 26.79 1.07
CA HIS A 474 4.94 26.77 0.85
C HIS A 474 5.34 27.10 -0.59
N LEU A 475 4.46 26.92 -1.59
CA LEU A 475 4.72 27.28 -2.99
C LEU A 475 4.60 28.79 -3.26
N THR A 476 3.76 29.49 -2.49
CA THR A 476 3.45 30.91 -2.72
C THR A 476 4.31 31.86 -1.89
N LEU A 477 4.92 31.41 -0.81
CA LEU A 477 5.73 32.23 0.10
C LEU A 477 7.12 32.62 -0.43
N PRO A 478 7.85 31.84 -1.26
CA PRO A 478 9.17 32.22 -1.72
C PRO A 478 9.19 33.45 -2.64
N THR A 479 8.10 33.73 -3.34
CA THR A 479 8.03 34.87 -4.27
C THR A 479 7.85 36.22 -3.60
N ASN A 480 7.51 36.26 -2.31
CA ASN A 480 7.29 37.51 -1.56
C ASN A 480 8.44 37.83 -0.57
N ARG A 481 9.57 37.14 -0.63
CA ARG A 481 10.73 37.41 0.24
C ARG A 481 11.80 38.31 -0.35
N GLU A 482 11.60 38.79 -1.57
CA GLU A 482 12.45 39.79 -2.16
C GLU A 482 11.71 41.16 -2.24
N VAL A 483 11.39 41.70 -1.10
CA VAL A 483 11.12 43.13 -0.90
C VAL A 483 11.79 43.58 0.39
#